data_c62a8499784e5ec5dedcc29add0ba8a8
#
_entry.id   c62a8499784e5ec5dedcc29add0ba8a8
#
_cell.length_a   1.000
_cell.length_b   1.000
_cell.length_c   1.000
_cell.angle_alpha   90.00
_cell.angle_beta   90.00
_cell.angle_gamma   90.00
#
_symmetry.space_group_name_H-M   'P 1'
#
loop_
_entity.id
_entity.type
_entity.pdbx_description
1 polymer ?
#
loop_
_entity_poly.entity_id
_entity_poly.type
_entity_poly.pdbx_seq_one_letter_code
_entity_poly.pdbx_strand_id
1 'polypeptide(L)'
;MSNKDLEKRSEYSKKYRLENKEKITEYGKKYYQENKEKINEQAKQYRLENKEKIIEHKREYYQENKEKINEHKREYYQENKEKISEQAKQYRLENKEMWMCTASKVRAKQKNLPFNLSTEYLKEIWPEDNKCPALGITMKKGDFCVTDHSPTLDRIIPELGYIKGNVQVVSALANRIMSDATVNQVMAVAKHYEKITKELENGKKTLQQR
;
A
#
# COMPACT_ATOMS: atom_id res chain seq x y z
N MET A 1 0.20 39.93 -49.15
CA MET A 1 -0.92 40.12 -48.22
C MET A 1 -0.53 41.17 -47.21
N SER A 2 -1.36 42.17 -46.99
CA SER A 2 -1.10 43.21 -46.01
C SER A 2 -1.33 42.69 -44.59
N ASN A 3 -0.62 43.24 -43.56
CA ASN A 3 -0.85 42.85 -42.16
C ASN A 3 -2.32 43.03 -41.73
N LYS A 4 -3.00 44.06 -42.26
CA LYS A 4 -4.45 44.29 -42.05
C LYS A 4 -5.33 43.16 -42.57
N ASP A 5 -4.95 42.47 -43.66
CA ASP A 5 -5.70 41.37 -44.21
C ASP A 5 -5.54 40.08 -43.34
N LEU A 6 -4.37 39.89 -42.74
CA LEU A 6 -4.10 38.80 -41.81
C LEU A 6 -4.86 38.99 -40.49
N GLU A 7 -4.93 40.18 -39.94
CA GLU A 7 -5.71 40.53 -38.75
C GLU A 7 -7.21 40.27 -38.97
N LYS A 8 -7.80 40.80 -40.04
CA LYS A 8 -9.20 40.56 -40.38
C LYS A 8 -9.54 39.09 -40.53
N ARG A 9 -8.64 38.32 -41.16
CA ARG A 9 -8.82 36.87 -41.31
C ARG A 9 -8.76 36.12 -39.96
N SER A 10 -7.89 36.60 -39.06
CA SER A 10 -7.78 36.02 -37.70
C SER A 10 -9.05 36.31 -36.90
N GLU A 11 -9.56 37.54 -36.92
CA GLU A 11 -10.79 37.93 -36.24
C GLU A 11 -12.01 37.14 -36.76
N TYR A 12 -12.14 37.04 -38.08
CA TYR A 12 -13.21 36.24 -38.72
C TYR A 12 -13.15 34.77 -38.26
N SER A 13 -11.94 34.17 -38.26
CA SER A 13 -11.75 32.80 -37.81
C SER A 13 -12.10 32.61 -36.34
N LYS A 14 -11.76 33.58 -35.47
CA LYS A 14 -12.14 33.56 -34.05
C LYS A 14 -13.66 33.61 -33.88
N LYS A 15 -14.29 34.53 -34.55
CA LYS A 15 -15.76 34.72 -34.52
C LYS A 15 -16.48 33.46 -35.00
N TYR A 16 -16.07 32.91 -36.16
CA TYR A 16 -16.64 31.68 -36.72
C TYR A 16 -16.53 30.49 -35.75
N ARG A 17 -15.36 30.32 -35.08
CA ARG A 17 -15.16 29.27 -34.11
C ARG A 17 -16.03 29.44 -32.87
N LEU A 18 -16.27 30.67 -32.44
CA LEU A 18 -17.13 30.97 -31.29
C LEU A 18 -18.60 30.64 -31.61
N GLU A 19 -19.08 31.09 -32.77
CA GLU A 19 -20.45 30.89 -33.23
C GLU A 19 -20.75 29.41 -33.52
N ASN A 20 -19.76 28.64 -33.97
CA ASN A 20 -19.93 27.23 -34.34
C ASN A 20 -19.27 26.23 -33.36
N LYS A 21 -18.97 26.68 -32.13
CA LYS A 21 -18.21 25.88 -31.13
C LYS A 21 -18.85 24.51 -30.89
N GLU A 22 -20.15 24.44 -30.71
CA GLU A 22 -20.87 23.19 -30.44
C GLU A 22 -20.79 22.23 -31.63
N LYS A 23 -21.08 22.73 -32.85
CA LYS A 23 -21.00 21.93 -34.08
C LYS A 23 -19.59 21.37 -34.33
N ILE A 24 -18.56 22.21 -34.14
CA ILE A 24 -17.14 21.81 -34.26
C ILE A 24 -16.80 20.73 -33.25
N THR A 25 -17.26 20.90 -32.01
CA THR A 25 -17.02 19.92 -30.91
C THR A 25 -17.71 18.59 -31.21
N GLU A 26 -18.95 18.62 -31.66
CA GLU A 26 -19.72 17.42 -31.99
C GLU A 26 -19.11 16.67 -33.17
N TYR A 27 -18.76 17.41 -34.22
CA TYR A 27 -18.05 16.84 -35.40
C TYR A 27 -16.72 16.20 -34.98
N GLY A 28 -15.93 16.88 -34.12
CA GLY A 28 -14.67 16.37 -33.63
C GLY A 28 -14.84 15.08 -32.79
N LYS A 29 -15.86 15.01 -31.93
CA LYS A 29 -16.20 13.80 -31.17
C LYS A 29 -16.57 12.63 -32.09
N LYS A 30 -17.43 12.90 -33.08
CA LYS A 30 -17.86 11.87 -34.05
C LYS A 30 -16.68 11.35 -34.88
N TYR A 31 -15.86 12.27 -35.42
CA TYR A 31 -14.64 11.91 -36.15
C TYR A 31 -13.68 11.07 -35.32
N TYR A 32 -13.47 11.47 -34.03
CA TYR A 32 -12.62 10.70 -33.14
C TYR A 32 -13.15 9.31 -32.84
N GLN A 33 -14.46 9.16 -32.61
CA GLN A 33 -15.08 7.84 -32.41
C GLN A 33 -14.94 6.92 -33.62
N GLU A 34 -15.19 7.46 -34.81
CA GLU A 34 -15.07 6.70 -36.08
C GLU A 34 -13.63 6.31 -36.40
N ASN A 35 -12.65 7.13 -36.02
CA ASN A 35 -11.24 6.92 -36.34
C ASN A 35 -10.37 6.52 -35.17
N LYS A 36 -10.92 6.21 -34.00
CA LYS A 36 -10.21 5.98 -32.72
C LYS A 36 -9.09 4.94 -32.85
N GLU A 37 -9.36 3.82 -33.47
CA GLU A 37 -8.37 2.75 -33.63
C GLU A 37 -7.19 3.20 -34.48
N LYS A 38 -7.46 3.82 -35.61
CA LYS A 38 -6.43 4.33 -36.53
C LYS A 38 -5.57 5.42 -35.86
N ILE A 39 -6.19 6.36 -35.13
CA ILE A 39 -5.49 7.41 -34.40
C ILE A 39 -4.61 6.81 -33.31
N ASN A 40 -5.10 5.82 -32.56
CA ASN A 40 -4.35 5.15 -31.50
C ASN A 40 -3.15 4.37 -32.05
N GLU A 41 -3.33 3.68 -33.17
CA GLU A 41 -2.24 2.93 -33.80
C GLU A 41 -1.15 3.88 -34.34
N GLN A 42 -1.54 4.96 -35.01
CA GLN A 42 -0.60 6.00 -35.47
C GLN A 42 0.16 6.63 -34.27
N ALA A 43 -0.54 6.93 -33.17
CA ALA A 43 0.09 7.48 -31.98
C ALA A 43 1.05 6.48 -31.31
N LYS A 44 0.72 5.19 -31.33
CA LYS A 44 1.59 4.13 -30.82
C LYS A 44 2.84 3.99 -31.68
N GLN A 45 2.68 3.96 -32.99
CA GLN A 45 3.78 3.90 -33.94
C GLN A 45 4.73 5.11 -33.77
N TYR A 46 4.18 6.33 -33.73
CA TYR A 46 4.96 7.54 -33.49
C TYR A 46 5.76 7.50 -32.18
N ARG A 47 5.16 6.99 -31.11
CA ARG A 47 5.85 6.85 -29.82
C ARG A 47 6.98 5.82 -29.86
N LEU A 48 6.82 4.74 -30.63
CA LEU A 48 7.87 3.73 -30.81
C LEU A 48 9.03 4.30 -31.62
N GLU A 49 8.75 4.95 -32.75
CA GLU A 49 9.77 5.54 -33.63
C GLU A 49 10.54 6.71 -32.97
N ASN A 50 9.86 7.49 -32.13
CA ASN A 50 10.44 8.67 -31.48
C ASN A 50 10.75 8.46 -29.99
N LYS A 51 10.81 7.21 -29.49
CA LYS A 51 10.95 6.90 -28.07
C LYS A 51 12.14 7.60 -27.43
N GLU A 52 13.29 7.57 -28.03
CA GLU A 52 14.52 8.16 -27.50
C GLU A 52 14.41 9.69 -27.43
N LYS A 53 13.94 10.34 -28.47
CA LYS A 53 13.72 11.80 -28.50
C LYS A 53 12.72 12.25 -27.44
N ILE A 54 11.64 11.46 -27.26
CA ILE A 54 10.62 11.75 -26.24
C ILE A 54 11.20 11.63 -24.82
N ILE A 55 12.05 10.63 -24.58
CA ILE A 55 12.72 10.44 -23.28
C ILE A 55 13.70 11.58 -23.01
N GLU A 56 14.49 11.96 -23.99
CA GLU A 56 15.47 13.05 -23.87
C GLU A 56 14.77 14.38 -23.58
N HIS A 57 13.77 14.75 -24.38
CA HIS A 57 13.00 15.97 -24.16
C HIS A 57 12.32 15.99 -22.76
N LYS A 58 11.81 14.82 -22.28
CA LYS A 58 11.25 14.73 -20.92
C LYS A 58 12.31 14.95 -19.83
N ARG A 59 13.53 14.45 -20.05
CA ARG A 59 14.65 14.64 -19.12
C ARG A 59 15.06 16.11 -19.06
N GLU A 60 15.22 16.74 -20.21
CA GLU A 60 15.54 18.17 -20.30
C GLU A 60 14.47 19.01 -19.62
N TYR A 61 13.21 18.82 -19.97
CA TYR A 61 12.08 19.52 -19.36
C TYR A 61 12.06 19.34 -17.83
N TYR A 62 12.31 18.11 -17.34
CA TYR A 62 12.36 17.84 -15.92
C TYR A 62 13.54 18.55 -15.24
N GLN A 63 14.69 18.58 -15.87
CA GLN A 63 15.86 19.27 -15.31
C GLN A 63 15.64 20.78 -15.24
N GLU A 64 15.13 21.39 -16.31
CA GLU A 64 14.84 22.82 -16.37
C GLU A 64 13.75 23.26 -15.39
N ASN A 65 12.76 22.40 -15.16
CA ASN A 65 11.60 22.72 -14.32
C ASN A 65 11.60 22.02 -12.96
N LYS A 66 12.69 21.37 -12.56
CA LYS A 66 12.79 20.54 -11.36
C LYS A 66 12.37 21.27 -10.08
N GLU A 67 12.80 22.50 -9.91
CA GLU A 67 12.47 23.29 -8.73
C GLU A 67 10.98 23.62 -8.67
N LYS A 68 10.41 24.12 -9.75
CA LYS A 68 8.97 24.41 -9.86
C LYS A 68 8.10 23.15 -9.64
N ILE A 69 8.52 22.03 -10.22
CA ILE A 69 7.81 20.76 -10.07
C ILE A 69 7.85 20.29 -8.61
N ASN A 70 8.99 20.44 -7.94
CA ASN A 70 9.13 20.05 -6.54
C ASN A 70 8.37 20.99 -5.59
N GLU A 71 8.37 22.30 -5.87
CA GLU A 71 7.58 23.29 -5.13
C GLU A 71 6.10 22.97 -5.23
N HIS A 72 5.56 22.83 -6.43
CA HIS A 72 4.16 22.45 -6.66
C HIS A 72 3.79 21.13 -5.98
N LYS A 73 4.70 20.12 -5.99
CA LYS A 73 4.47 18.86 -5.27
C LYS A 73 4.40 19.06 -3.76
N ARG A 74 5.24 19.94 -3.19
CA ARG A 74 5.23 20.26 -1.76
C ARG A 74 3.93 20.97 -1.37
N GLU A 75 3.53 21.99 -2.15
CA GLU A 75 2.27 22.70 -1.94
C GLU A 75 1.07 21.74 -2.00
N TYR A 76 0.98 20.96 -3.08
CA TYR A 76 -0.08 19.96 -3.23
C TYR A 76 -0.11 18.97 -2.06
N TYR A 77 1.06 18.49 -1.59
CA TYR A 77 1.14 17.58 -0.45
C TYR A 77 0.71 18.26 0.85
N GLN A 78 1.07 19.52 1.08
CA GLN A 78 0.66 20.27 2.26
C GLN A 78 -0.84 20.51 2.28
N GLU A 79 -1.41 20.95 1.17
CA GLU A 79 -2.85 21.19 1.02
C GLU A 79 -3.69 19.91 1.17
N ASN A 80 -3.16 18.78 0.70
CA ASN A 80 -3.89 17.52 0.67
C ASN A 80 -3.41 16.48 1.70
N LYS A 81 -2.55 16.86 2.65
CA LYS A 81 -1.88 15.95 3.59
C LYS A 81 -2.86 15.06 4.36
N GLU A 82 -3.92 15.62 4.89
CA GLU A 82 -4.92 14.89 5.66
C GLU A 82 -5.65 13.87 4.77
N LYS A 83 -6.10 14.31 3.60
CA LYS A 83 -6.77 13.45 2.63
C LYS A 83 -5.88 12.29 2.15
N ILE A 84 -4.62 12.59 1.82
CA ILE A 84 -3.64 11.58 1.41
C ILE A 84 -3.37 10.59 2.56
N SER A 85 -3.24 11.09 3.80
CA SER A 85 -3.05 10.25 4.98
C SER A 85 -4.24 9.32 5.23
N GLU A 86 -5.46 9.85 5.15
CA GLU A 86 -6.66 9.04 5.35
C GLU A 86 -6.86 8.00 4.24
N GLN A 87 -6.64 8.38 2.98
CA GLN A 87 -6.66 7.42 1.86
C GLN A 87 -5.61 6.31 2.02
N ALA A 88 -4.39 6.68 2.43
CA ALA A 88 -3.33 5.71 2.69
C ALA A 88 -3.66 4.77 3.85
N LYS A 89 -4.31 5.29 4.90
CA LYS A 89 -4.81 4.50 6.04
C LYS A 89 -5.87 3.51 5.58
N GLN A 90 -6.88 3.99 4.88
CA GLN A 90 -7.95 3.17 4.33
C GLN A 90 -7.41 2.06 3.42
N TYR A 91 -6.52 2.41 2.50
CA TYR A 91 -5.89 1.45 1.60
C TYR A 91 -5.12 0.35 2.36
N ARG A 92 -4.40 0.69 3.45
CA ARG A 92 -3.70 -0.30 4.29
C ARG A 92 -4.65 -1.21 5.05
N LEU A 93 -5.77 -0.68 5.54
CA LEU A 93 -6.80 -1.48 6.20
C LEU A 93 -7.43 -2.51 5.27
N GLU A 94 -7.74 -2.08 4.05
CA GLU A 94 -8.34 -2.94 3.01
C GLU A 94 -7.36 -3.97 2.45
N ASN A 95 -6.06 -3.65 2.44
CA ASN A 95 -5.02 -4.48 1.82
C ASN A 95 -3.99 -4.99 2.85
N LYS A 96 -4.45 -5.41 4.03
CA LYS A 96 -3.58 -5.80 5.14
C LYS A 96 -2.65 -6.97 4.78
N GLU A 97 -3.18 -7.96 4.08
CA GLU A 97 -2.46 -9.17 3.67
C GLU A 97 -1.32 -8.81 2.69
N MET A 98 -1.57 -7.90 1.75
CA MET A 98 -0.55 -7.41 0.82
C MET A 98 0.58 -6.67 1.57
N TRP A 99 0.23 -5.86 2.58
CA TRP A 99 1.21 -5.18 3.42
C TRP A 99 2.06 -6.15 4.23
N MET A 100 1.45 -7.16 4.83
CA MET A 100 2.15 -8.20 5.58
C MET A 100 3.09 -9.00 4.67
N CYS A 101 2.64 -9.35 3.46
CA CYS A 101 3.44 -10.02 2.45
C CYS A 101 4.66 -9.17 2.05
N THR A 102 4.45 -7.90 1.73
CA THR A 102 5.52 -6.96 1.35
C THR A 102 6.53 -6.74 2.49
N ALA A 103 6.03 -6.51 3.71
CA ALA A 103 6.89 -6.33 4.87
C ALA A 103 7.72 -7.58 5.21
N SER A 104 7.13 -8.78 5.07
CA SER A 104 7.85 -10.04 5.28
C SER A 104 8.91 -10.28 4.20
N LYS A 105 8.65 -9.91 2.94
CA LYS A 105 9.64 -9.94 1.86
C LYS A 105 10.86 -9.06 2.15
N VAL A 106 10.62 -7.85 2.64
CA VAL A 106 11.71 -6.93 3.02
C VAL A 106 12.54 -7.52 4.18
N ARG A 107 11.88 -8.04 5.23
CA ARG A 107 12.56 -8.68 6.38
C ARG A 107 13.34 -9.93 5.96
N ALA A 108 12.78 -10.75 5.08
CA ALA A 108 13.47 -11.92 4.52
C ALA A 108 14.77 -11.51 3.80
N LYS A 109 14.69 -10.49 2.95
CA LYS A 109 15.86 -9.95 2.25
C LYS A 109 16.93 -9.41 3.22
N GLN A 110 16.52 -8.66 4.24
CA GLN A 110 17.45 -8.10 5.24
C GLN A 110 18.17 -9.16 6.06
N LYS A 111 17.47 -10.27 6.36
CA LYS A 111 18.00 -11.38 7.17
C LYS A 111 18.56 -12.53 6.32
N ASN A 112 18.61 -12.37 4.99
CA ASN A 112 19.04 -13.40 4.04
C ASN A 112 18.27 -14.73 4.23
N LEU A 113 16.96 -14.65 4.40
CA LEU A 113 16.07 -15.80 4.61
C LEU A 113 15.27 -16.14 3.35
N PRO A 114 14.89 -17.42 3.16
CA PRO A 114 13.97 -17.82 2.09
C PRO A 114 12.64 -17.08 2.12
N PHE A 115 12.07 -16.80 0.93
CA PHE A 115 10.78 -16.15 0.77
C PHE A 115 10.02 -16.68 -0.45
N ASN A 116 8.81 -17.19 -0.26
CA ASN A 116 7.91 -17.61 -1.35
C ASN A 116 6.41 -17.35 -1.05
N LEU A 117 6.10 -16.37 -0.19
CA LEU A 117 4.72 -16.01 0.12
C LEU A 117 4.08 -15.19 -0.99
N SER A 118 2.76 -15.31 -1.13
CA SER A 118 1.91 -14.43 -1.92
C SER A 118 0.79 -13.83 -1.06
N THR A 119 0.15 -12.77 -1.56
CA THR A 119 -1.00 -12.15 -0.89
C THR A 119 -2.18 -13.13 -0.78
N GLU A 120 -2.41 -13.93 -1.82
CA GLU A 120 -3.45 -14.96 -1.89
C GLU A 120 -3.26 -15.99 -0.79
N TYR A 121 -2.01 -16.49 -0.64
CA TYR A 121 -1.70 -17.42 0.43
C TYR A 121 -1.94 -16.83 1.83
N LEU A 122 -1.62 -15.55 2.04
CA LEU A 122 -1.90 -14.92 3.33
C LEU A 122 -3.40 -14.76 3.59
N LYS A 123 -4.23 -14.58 2.57
CA LYS A 123 -5.70 -14.60 2.70
C LYS A 123 -6.21 -15.99 3.06
N GLU A 124 -5.64 -17.03 2.46
CA GLU A 124 -5.98 -18.43 2.69
C GLU A 124 -5.71 -18.86 4.14
N ILE A 125 -4.56 -18.50 4.71
CA ILE A 125 -4.18 -18.84 6.09
C ILE A 125 -4.73 -17.85 7.15
N TRP A 126 -5.47 -16.82 6.73
CA TRP A 126 -6.06 -15.87 7.67
C TRP A 126 -7.17 -16.55 8.47
N PRO A 127 -7.18 -16.44 9.83
CA PRO A 127 -8.24 -17.04 10.64
C PRO A 127 -9.62 -16.49 10.27
N GLU A 128 -10.57 -17.35 9.90
CA GLU A 128 -11.92 -16.97 9.43
C GLU A 128 -12.68 -16.11 10.45
N ASP A 129 -12.55 -16.43 11.75
CA ASP A 129 -13.19 -15.72 12.86
C ASP A 129 -12.35 -14.51 13.35
N ASN A 130 -11.25 -14.19 12.70
CA ASN A 130 -10.29 -13.16 13.12
C ASN A 130 -9.74 -13.34 14.55
N LYS A 131 -9.77 -14.54 15.11
CA LYS A 131 -9.16 -14.83 16.40
C LYS A 131 -7.73 -15.32 16.27
N CYS A 132 -6.90 -14.91 17.22
CA CYS A 132 -5.53 -15.39 17.32
C CYS A 132 -5.54 -16.90 17.66
N PRO A 133 -4.97 -17.79 16.82
CA PRO A 133 -4.98 -19.22 17.08
C PRO A 133 -4.22 -19.62 18.35
N ALA A 134 -3.27 -18.78 18.80
CA ALA A 134 -2.48 -19.05 20.00
C ALA A 134 -3.15 -18.59 21.31
N LEU A 135 -3.88 -17.45 21.29
CA LEU A 135 -4.42 -16.84 22.51
C LEU A 135 -5.95 -16.74 22.52
N GLY A 136 -6.64 -17.07 21.43
CA GLY A 136 -8.09 -16.96 21.32
C GLY A 136 -8.65 -15.53 21.29
N ILE A 137 -7.81 -14.52 21.42
CA ILE A 137 -8.22 -13.10 21.41
C ILE A 137 -8.58 -12.64 20.01
N THR A 138 -9.60 -11.79 19.88
CA THR A 138 -9.99 -11.20 18.60
C THR A 138 -8.93 -10.24 18.10
N MET A 139 -8.43 -10.51 16.90
CA MET A 139 -7.49 -9.64 16.21
C MET A 139 -8.24 -8.52 15.50
N LYS A 140 -7.75 -7.29 15.63
CA LYS A 140 -8.32 -6.10 14.97
C LYS A 140 -7.34 -5.59 13.94
N LYS A 141 -7.81 -5.42 12.70
CA LYS A 141 -7.05 -4.66 11.68
C LYS A 141 -7.00 -3.21 12.17
N GLY A 142 -5.97 -2.91 12.94
CA GLY A 142 -5.88 -1.67 13.70
C GLY A 142 -5.31 -0.50 12.92
N ASP A 143 -5.23 0.63 13.60
CA ASP A 143 -4.63 1.88 13.18
C ASP A 143 -3.10 1.76 12.96
N PHE A 144 -2.42 2.90 12.80
CA PHE A 144 -0.97 2.94 12.57
C PHE A 144 -0.12 2.35 13.70
N CYS A 145 -0.67 2.27 14.91
CA CYS A 145 0.03 1.70 16.06
C CYS A 145 -0.26 0.20 16.17
N VAL A 146 0.80 -0.57 16.36
CA VAL A 146 0.68 -1.99 16.67
C VAL A 146 0.19 -2.13 18.10
N THR A 147 -1.00 -2.70 18.28
CA THR A 147 -1.59 -3.05 19.57
C THR A 147 -1.46 -4.55 19.82
N ASP A 148 -1.73 -5.01 21.02
CA ASP A 148 -1.76 -6.44 21.37
C ASP A 148 -2.68 -7.28 20.46
N HIS A 149 -3.75 -6.65 19.98
CA HIS A 149 -4.74 -7.25 19.09
C HIS A 149 -4.39 -7.14 17.59
N SER A 150 -3.30 -6.49 17.23
CA SER A 150 -2.93 -6.35 15.81
C SER A 150 -2.50 -7.67 15.22
N PRO A 151 -3.03 -8.08 14.04
CA PRO A 151 -2.56 -9.27 13.37
C PRO A 151 -1.12 -9.11 12.88
N THR A 152 -0.29 -10.09 13.12
CA THR A 152 1.12 -10.16 12.69
C THR A 152 1.40 -11.50 12.04
N LEU A 153 2.42 -11.55 11.18
CA LEU A 153 2.90 -12.78 10.56
C LEU A 153 4.07 -13.32 11.39
N ASP A 154 3.87 -14.48 11.96
CA ASP A 154 4.86 -15.22 12.71
C ASP A 154 5.45 -16.36 11.89
N ARG A 155 6.68 -16.75 12.17
CA ARG A 155 7.37 -17.91 11.58
C ARG A 155 7.40 -19.03 12.59
N ILE A 156 6.88 -20.21 12.20
CA ILE A 156 6.85 -21.39 13.07
C ILE A 156 8.29 -21.82 13.40
N ILE A 157 9.13 -21.89 12.39
CA ILE A 157 10.57 -22.16 12.50
C ILE A 157 11.33 -20.97 11.92
N PRO A 158 11.99 -20.16 12.76
CA PRO A 158 12.61 -18.91 12.33
C PRO A 158 13.61 -19.04 11.18
N GLU A 159 14.40 -20.12 11.17
CA GLU A 159 15.48 -20.38 10.22
C GLU A 159 14.97 -20.69 8.80
N LEU A 160 13.76 -21.27 8.69
CA LEU A 160 13.15 -21.61 7.40
C LEU A 160 12.62 -20.37 6.66
N GLY A 161 12.57 -19.22 7.33
CA GLY A 161 12.18 -17.97 6.70
C GLY A 161 10.67 -17.87 6.42
N TYR A 162 10.32 -17.05 5.43
CA TYR A 162 8.93 -16.73 5.08
C TYR A 162 8.47 -17.58 3.89
N ILE A 163 8.23 -18.84 4.14
CA ILE A 163 7.79 -19.82 3.12
C ILE A 163 6.39 -20.35 3.45
N LYS A 164 5.68 -20.84 2.44
CA LYS A 164 4.38 -21.50 2.62
C LYS A 164 4.53 -22.67 3.56
N GLY A 165 3.60 -22.84 4.51
CA GLY A 165 3.61 -23.86 5.54
C GLY A 165 4.45 -23.52 6.78
N ASN A 166 5.31 -22.48 6.74
CA ASN A 166 6.13 -22.06 7.89
C ASN A 166 5.69 -20.72 8.51
N VAL A 167 4.53 -20.21 8.14
CA VAL A 167 4.03 -18.94 8.67
C VAL A 167 2.60 -19.08 9.14
N GLN A 168 2.23 -18.30 10.15
CA GLN A 168 0.88 -18.21 10.70
C GLN A 168 0.53 -16.75 11.01
N VAL A 169 -0.77 -16.43 10.97
CA VAL A 169 -1.27 -15.12 11.39
C VAL A 169 -1.70 -15.21 12.84
N VAL A 170 -1.00 -14.46 13.70
CA VAL A 170 -1.25 -14.40 15.15
C VAL A 170 -1.38 -12.96 15.63
N SER A 171 -1.87 -12.74 16.85
CA SER A 171 -1.85 -11.42 17.47
C SER A 171 -0.42 -10.96 17.76
N ALA A 172 -0.21 -9.64 17.78
CA ALA A 172 1.08 -9.07 18.16
C ALA A 172 1.48 -9.44 19.60
N LEU A 173 0.50 -9.63 20.49
CA LEU A 173 0.75 -10.16 21.83
C LEU A 173 1.34 -11.56 21.78
N ALA A 174 0.73 -12.49 21.04
CA ALA A 174 1.25 -13.85 20.90
C ALA A 174 2.66 -13.88 20.32
N ASN A 175 2.88 -13.12 19.24
CA ASN A 175 4.19 -13.03 18.60
C ASN A 175 5.26 -12.43 19.53
N ARG A 176 4.89 -11.44 20.38
CA ARG A 176 5.80 -10.86 21.37
C ARG A 176 6.10 -11.82 22.52
N ILE A 177 5.13 -12.62 22.97
CA ILE A 177 5.34 -13.65 24.00
C ILE A 177 6.33 -14.70 23.50
N MET A 178 6.17 -15.15 22.26
CA MET A 178 7.10 -16.10 21.65
C MET A 178 8.47 -15.47 21.37
N SER A 179 8.50 -14.28 20.80
CA SER A 179 9.73 -13.56 20.43
C SER A 179 10.84 -14.49 19.92
N ASP A 180 11.97 -14.56 20.62
CA ASP A 180 13.11 -15.42 20.33
C ASP A 180 13.16 -16.67 21.22
N ALA A 181 12.11 -16.89 22.05
CA ALA A 181 12.07 -18.04 22.97
C ALA A 181 11.64 -19.32 22.26
N THR A 182 12.20 -20.44 22.72
CA THR A 182 11.71 -21.77 22.33
C THR A 182 10.42 -22.11 23.10
N VAL A 183 9.60 -23.01 22.58
CA VAL A 183 8.38 -23.48 23.27
C VAL A 183 8.69 -24.00 24.68
N ASN A 184 9.79 -24.73 24.86
CA ASN A 184 10.21 -25.24 26.17
C ASN A 184 10.54 -24.11 27.15
N GLN A 185 11.17 -23.02 26.69
CA GLN A 185 11.47 -21.86 27.54
C GLN A 185 10.19 -21.15 27.98
N VAL A 186 9.24 -20.92 27.04
CA VAL A 186 7.94 -20.31 27.35
C VAL A 186 7.18 -21.17 28.36
N MET A 187 7.16 -22.49 28.17
CA MET A 187 6.52 -23.42 29.12
C MET A 187 7.18 -23.41 30.48
N ALA A 188 8.50 -23.35 30.55
CA ALA A 188 9.21 -23.28 31.84
C ALA A 188 8.87 -21.98 32.61
N VAL A 189 8.83 -20.83 31.89
CA VAL A 189 8.43 -19.55 32.49
C VAL A 189 6.96 -19.63 32.96
N ALA A 190 6.05 -20.16 32.15
CA ALA A 190 4.65 -20.28 32.52
C ALA A 190 4.46 -21.16 33.79
N LYS A 191 5.11 -22.29 33.86
CA LYS A 191 5.06 -23.18 35.04
C LYS A 191 5.61 -22.52 36.30
N HIS A 192 6.71 -21.74 36.16
CA HIS A 192 7.29 -21.01 37.29
C HIS A 192 6.30 -20.01 37.89
N TYR A 193 5.70 -19.18 37.04
CA TYR A 193 4.72 -18.18 37.50
C TYR A 193 3.42 -18.80 37.98
N GLU A 194 2.96 -19.89 37.39
CA GLU A 194 1.80 -20.63 37.85
C GLU A 194 2.02 -21.13 39.31
N LYS A 195 3.21 -21.70 39.60
CA LYS A 195 3.57 -22.14 40.96
C LYS A 195 3.52 -21.00 41.96
N ILE A 196 4.19 -19.86 41.67
CA ILE A 196 4.21 -18.70 42.55
C ILE A 196 2.82 -18.16 42.80
N THR A 197 1.99 -18.05 41.73
CA THR A 197 0.62 -17.54 41.85
C THR A 197 -0.22 -18.41 42.79
N LYS A 198 -0.13 -19.76 42.65
CA LYS A 198 -0.81 -20.69 43.53
C LYS A 198 -0.35 -20.59 45.00
N GLU A 199 0.95 -20.41 45.23
CA GLU A 199 1.51 -20.21 46.58
C GLU A 199 0.97 -18.91 47.20
N LEU A 200 0.91 -17.81 46.45
CA LEU A 200 0.37 -16.54 46.91
C LEU A 200 -1.13 -16.59 47.20
N GLU A 201 -1.91 -17.28 46.38
CA GLU A 201 -3.35 -17.44 46.57
C GLU A 201 -3.63 -18.26 47.84
N ASN A 202 -2.86 -19.34 48.07
CA ASN A 202 -3.00 -20.15 49.26
C ASN A 202 -2.58 -19.39 50.52
N GLY A 203 -1.50 -18.60 50.46
CA GLY A 203 -1.09 -17.73 51.56
C GLY A 203 -2.12 -16.65 51.91
N LYS A 204 -2.77 -16.04 50.92
CA LYS A 204 -3.88 -15.10 51.14
C LYS A 204 -5.08 -15.74 51.82
N LYS A 205 -5.47 -16.95 51.43
CA LYS A 205 -6.55 -17.70 52.08
C LYS A 205 -6.28 -17.96 53.53
N THR A 206 -5.02 -18.28 53.89
CA THR A 206 -4.59 -18.52 55.25
C THR A 206 -4.61 -17.24 56.11
N LEU A 207 -4.31 -16.10 55.53
CA LEU A 207 -4.34 -14.79 56.19
C LEU A 207 -5.76 -14.25 56.42
N GLN A 208 -6.71 -14.58 55.58
CA GLN A 208 -8.13 -14.22 55.71
C GLN A 208 -8.91 -15.10 56.69
N GLN A 209 -8.36 -16.23 57.11
CA GLN A 209 -8.96 -17.16 58.06
C GLN A 209 -8.41 -16.99 59.50
N ARG A 210 -7.53 -16.03 59.70
CA ARG A 210 -7.01 -15.59 61.01
C ARG A 210 -7.58 -14.23 61.42
#